data_66c8d5e11b4a0a748b20a60921b62b54
#
_entry.id   66c8d5e11b4a0a748b20a60921b62b54
#
_cell.length_a   1.000
_cell.length_b   1.000
_cell.length_c   1.000
_cell.angle_alpha   90.00
_cell.angle_beta   90.00
_cell.angle_gamma   90.00
#
_symmetry.space_group_name_H-M   'P 1'
#
loop_
_entity.id
_entity.type
_entity.pdbx_description
1 polymer ?
#
loop_
_entity_poly.entity_id
_entity_poly.type
_entity_poly.pdbx_seq_one_letter_code
_entity_poly.pdbx_strand_id
1 'polypeptide(L)'
;MTKEVIESIIKSITNHLNNSISWLDGNRVSELLELLSGADRVYIVGVGKSGLVGKIFGLSLVSLGYEVYIVGESLLPAPRATDLIFAISGTGETDYPVKFARVGKKTNTKVVAITSKPNSTLGKLADLVISIPGREENQQSRKLEELTAYGEHGTLKGMLFEMATLAFLNAVVAALARIRKNTEKEGNR
;
A
#
# COMPACT_ATOMS: atom_id res chain seq x y z
N MET A 1 -9.86 -5.15 32.79
CA MET A 1 -9.56 -6.20 31.77
C MET A 1 -9.83 -5.72 30.34
N THR A 2 -11.07 -5.42 29.91
CA THR A 2 -11.36 -5.03 28.52
C THR A 2 -10.72 -3.72 28.08
N LYS A 3 -10.75 -2.66 28.93
CA LYS A 3 -10.13 -1.36 28.63
C LYS A 3 -8.62 -1.47 28.50
N GLU A 4 -7.96 -2.17 29.37
CA GLU A 4 -6.50 -2.38 29.38
C GLU A 4 -6.02 -3.10 28.11
N VAL A 5 -6.80 -4.08 27.61
CA VAL A 5 -6.52 -4.75 26.34
C VAL A 5 -6.62 -3.79 25.18
N ILE A 6 -7.68 -2.97 25.11
CA ILE A 6 -7.86 -1.96 24.06
C ILE A 6 -6.70 -0.94 24.08
N GLU A 7 -6.34 -0.43 25.26
CA GLU A 7 -5.23 0.51 25.42
C GLU A 7 -3.90 -0.10 24.97
N SER A 8 -3.64 -1.36 25.33
CA SER A 8 -2.43 -2.08 24.92
C SER A 8 -2.33 -2.21 23.40
N ILE A 9 -3.46 -2.54 22.74
CA ILE A 9 -3.52 -2.67 21.28
C ILE A 9 -3.29 -1.32 20.61
N ILE A 10 -3.96 -0.25 21.07
CA ILE A 10 -3.78 1.10 20.53
C ILE A 10 -2.32 1.55 20.69
N LYS A 11 -1.71 1.34 21.86
CA LYS A 11 -0.28 1.64 22.09
C LYS A 11 0.63 0.87 21.14
N SER A 12 0.33 -0.41 20.89
CA SER A 12 1.10 -1.22 19.96
C SER A 12 1.04 -0.69 18.52
N ILE A 13 -0.17 -0.31 18.05
CA ILE A 13 -0.36 0.31 16.74
C ILE A 13 0.40 1.62 16.66
N THR A 14 0.26 2.50 17.66
CA THR A 14 0.94 3.80 17.68
C THR A 14 2.45 3.65 17.62
N ASN A 15 3.02 2.74 18.42
CA ASN A 15 4.45 2.45 18.41
C ASN A 15 4.93 1.92 17.05
N HIS A 16 4.12 1.05 16.42
CA HIS A 16 4.42 0.55 15.08
C HIS A 16 4.43 1.67 14.05
N LEU A 17 3.44 2.57 14.08
CA LEU A 17 3.37 3.74 13.20
C LEU A 17 4.55 4.69 13.43
N ASN A 18 4.92 4.98 14.67
CA ASN A 18 6.06 5.82 14.98
C ASN A 18 7.37 5.23 14.43
N ASN A 19 7.55 3.92 14.55
CA ASN A 19 8.72 3.24 14.01
C ASN A 19 8.71 3.21 12.47
N SER A 20 7.53 3.33 11.82
CA SER A 20 7.43 3.25 10.37
C SER A 20 8.17 4.37 9.63
N ILE A 21 8.42 5.49 10.28
CA ILE A 21 9.20 6.60 9.71
C ILE A 21 10.62 6.15 9.34
N SER A 22 11.25 5.29 10.16
CA SER A 22 12.60 4.78 9.92
C SER A 22 12.70 3.78 8.76
N TRP A 23 11.57 3.28 8.26
CA TRP A 23 11.54 2.33 7.14
C TRP A 23 11.46 3.03 5.78
N LEU A 24 11.19 4.34 5.77
CA LEU A 24 11.04 5.10 4.55
C LEU A 24 12.39 5.33 3.88
N ASP A 25 12.54 4.79 2.69
CA ASP A 25 13.64 5.13 1.77
C ASP A 25 13.22 6.34 0.92
N GLY A 26 13.86 7.47 1.13
CA GLY A 26 13.53 8.71 0.44
C GLY A 26 13.62 8.61 -1.09
N ASN A 27 14.58 7.84 -1.62
CA ASN A 27 14.71 7.65 -3.07
C ASN A 27 13.52 6.87 -3.63
N ARG A 28 13.11 5.80 -2.94
CA ARG A 28 11.93 5.01 -3.34
C ARG A 28 10.63 5.79 -3.22
N VAL A 29 10.51 6.67 -2.21
CA VAL A 29 9.36 7.56 -2.08
C VAL A 29 9.33 8.57 -3.24
N SER A 30 10.46 9.15 -3.61
CA SER A 30 10.56 10.06 -4.77
C SER A 30 10.18 9.35 -6.07
N GLU A 31 10.72 8.17 -6.32
CA GLU A 31 10.38 7.34 -7.48
C GLU A 31 8.88 6.98 -7.52
N LEU A 32 8.27 6.68 -6.35
CA LEU A 32 6.83 6.44 -6.27
C LEU A 32 6.01 7.66 -6.68
N LEU A 33 6.38 8.84 -6.21
CA LEU A 33 5.69 10.09 -6.54
C LEU A 33 5.83 10.42 -8.04
N GLU A 34 7.00 10.17 -8.64
CA GLU A 34 7.24 10.32 -10.07
C GLU A 34 6.37 9.35 -10.88
N LEU A 35 6.34 8.06 -10.53
CA LEU A 35 5.51 7.05 -11.20
C LEU A 35 4.03 7.40 -11.12
N LEU A 36 3.55 7.85 -9.94
CA LEU A 36 2.15 8.28 -9.79
C LEU A 36 1.84 9.54 -10.59
N SER A 37 2.75 10.53 -10.60
CA SER A 37 2.54 11.79 -11.33
C SER A 37 2.55 11.61 -12.84
N GLY A 38 3.28 10.61 -13.35
CA GLY A 38 3.40 10.32 -14.77
C GLY A 38 2.40 9.29 -15.31
N ALA A 39 1.59 8.68 -14.47
CA ALA A 39 0.65 7.64 -14.87
C ALA A 39 -0.62 8.23 -15.49
N ASP A 40 -1.06 7.69 -16.64
CA ASP A 40 -2.34 8.02 -17.24
C ASP A 40 -3.48 7.47 -16.38
N ARG A 41 -3.37 6.20 -15.97
CA ARG A 41 -4.36 5.48 -15.15
C ARG A 41 -3.68 4.67 -14.06
N VAL A 42 -4.31 4.58 -12.90
CA VAL A 42 -3.80 3.80 -11.77
C VAL A 42 -4.71 2.61 -11.50
N TYR A 43 -4.17 1.40 -11.62
CA TYR A 43 -4.86 0.15 -11.30
C TYR A 43 -4.46 -0.29 -9.90
N ILE A 44 -5.42 -0.44 -9.00
CA ILE A 44 -5.17 -0.84 -7.61
C ILE A 44 -5.67 -2.26 -7.39
N VAL A 45 -4.79 -3.13 -6.90
CA VAL A 45 -5.09 -4.53 -6.61
C VAL A 45 -4.67 -4.90 -5.19
N GLY A 46 -5.57 -5.52 -4.47
CA GLY A 46 -5.38 -6.08 -3.14
C GLY A 46 -6.57 -6.97 -2.76
N VAL A 47 -6.38 -7.83 -1.75
CA VAL A 47 -7.43 -8.76 -1.29
C VAL A 47 -7.69 -8.52 0.21
N GLY A 48 -8.94 -8.68 0.63
CA GLY A 48 -9.34 -8.51 2.03
C GLY A 48 -9.03 -7.10 2.55
N LYS A 49 -8.40 -7.00 3.71
CA LYS A 49 -8.04 -5.71 4.35
C LYS A 49 -7.12 -4.86 3.47
N SER A 50 -6.13 -5.47 2.82
CA SER A 50 -5.24 -4.78 1.88
C SER A 50 -6.01 -4.19 0.68
N GLY A 51 -7.05 -4.89 0.20
CA GLY A 51 -7.95 -4.38 -0.84
C GLY A 51 -8.77 -3.17 -0.36
N LEU A 52 -9.23 -3.17 0.89
CA LEU A 52 -9.93 -2.01 1.48
C LEU A 52 -9.01 -0.80 1.62
N VAL A 53 -7.77 -1.00 2.07
CA VAL A 53 -6.74 0.07 2.09
C VAL A 53 -6.51 0.63 0.69
N GLY A 54 -6.41 -0.26 -0.31
CA GLY A 54 -6.30 0.15 -1.71
C GLY A 54 -7.48 0.97 -2.21
N LYS A 55 -8.71 0.60 -1.84
CA LYS A 55 -9.92 1.38 -2.19
C LYS A 55 -9.91 2.78 -1.57
N ILE A 56 -9.50 2.91 -0.30
CA ILE A 56 -9.35 4.24 0.36
C ILE A 56 -8.32 5.09 -0.39
N PHE A 57 -7.18 4.51 -0.73
CA PHE A 57 -6.15 5.19 -1.53
C PHE A 57 -6.68 5.62 -2.90
N GLY A 58 -7.39 4.71 -3.60
CA GLY A 58 -8.01 5.00 -4.89
C GLY A 58 -9.00 6.16 -4.83
N LEU A 59 -9.86 6.19 -3.82
CA LEU A 59 -10.79 7.29 -3.59
C LEU A 59 -10.06 8.63 -3.42
N SER A 60 -8.96 8.62 -2.68
CA SER A 60 -8.15 9.83 -2.48
C SER A 60 -7.45 10.28 -3.76
N LEU A 61 -6.97 9.36 -4.60
CA LEU A 61 -6.39 9.67 -5.91
C LEU A 61 -7.45 10.25 -6.87
N VAL A 62 -8.65 9.69 -6.90
CA VAL A 62 -9.78 10.25 -7.69
C VAL A 62 -10.07 11.68 -7.26
N SER A 63 -10.06 11.99 -5.97
CA SER A 63 -10.24 13.36 -5.46
C SER A 63 -9.14 14.32 -5.91
N LEU A 64 -7.96 13.80 -6.27
CA LEU A 64 -6.87 14.55 -6.89
C LEU A 64 -6.93 14.56 -8.43
N GLY A 65 -7.99 14.00 -9.05
CA GLY A 65 -8.19 13.99 -10.50
C GLY A 65 -7.46 12.88 -11.24
N TYR A 66 -7.02 11.81 -10.55
CA TYR A 66 -6.50 10.61 -11.21
C TYR A 66 -7.63 9.74 -11.75
N GLU A 67 -7.38 9.07 -12.87
CA GLU A 67 -8.23 7.99 -13.36
C GLU A 67 -7.81 6.68 -12.67
N VAL A 68 -8.70 6.11 -11.85
CA VAL A 68 -8.40 4.96 -10.99
C VAL A 68 -9.32 3.80 -11.27
N TYR A 69 -8.75 2.60 -11.38
CA TYR A 69 -9.46 1.34 -11.51
C TYR A 69 -9.16 0.40 -10.34
N ILE A 70 -10.18 -0.12 -9.70
CA ILE A 70 -10.04 -1.17 -8.69
C ILE A 70 -10.12 -2.52 -9.38
N VAL A 71 -9.06 -3.29 -9.31
CA VAL A 71 -8.97 -4.60 -9.95
C VAL A 71 -9.92 -5.59 -9.25
N GLY A 72 -10.80 -6.19 -10.05
CA GLY A 72 -11.89 -7.05 -9.54
C GLY A 72 -13.27 -6.46 -9.74
N GLU A 73 -13.39 -5.20 -10.12
CA GLU A 73 -14.67 -4.63 -10.57
C GLU A 73 -14.97 -5.05 -12.02
N SER A 74 -16.28 -5.05 -12.37
CA SER A 74 -16.77 -5.64 -13.63
C SER A 74 -16.30 -4.91 -14.89
N LEU A 75 -16.03 -3.61 -14.81
CA LEU A 75 -15.58 -2.79 -15.94
C LEU A 75 -14.12 -2.40 -15.74
N LEU A 76 -13.22 -3.24 -16.22
CA LEU A 76 -11.78 -3.05 -16.09
C LEU A 76 -11.13 -3.08 -17.48
N PRO A 77 -10.71 -1.92 -18.05
CA PRO A 77 -9.94 -1.91 -19.28
C PRO A 77 -8.57 -2.57 -19.09
N ALA A 78 -7.98 -3.08 -20.17
CA ALA A 78 -6.63 -3.62 -20.11
C ALA A 78 -5.61 -2.52 -19.81
N PRO A 79 -4.65 -2.75 -18.91
CA PRO A 79 -3.59 -1.78 -18.62
C PRO A 79 -2.64 -1.62 -19.83
N ARG A 80 -2.03 -0.44 -19.97
CA ARG A 80 -1.11 -0.04 -21.03
C ARG A 80 0.23 0.39 -20.42
N ALA A 81 1.24 0.56 -21.24
CA ALA A 81 2.59 0.94 -20.81
C ALA A 81 2.67 2.30 -20.08
N THR A 82 1.72 3.21 -20.34
CA THR A 82 1.62 4.53 -19.68
C THR A 82 0.84 4.48 -18.35
N ASP A 83 0.27 3.34 -18.00
CA ASP A 83 -0.48 3.15 -16.76
C ASP A 83 0.43 2.68 -15.61
N LEU A 84 -0.11 2.69 -14.40
CA LEU A 84 0.54 2.18 -13.20
C LEU A 84 -0.31 1.12 -12.50
N ILE A 85 0.27 -0.03 -12.19
CA ILE A 85 -0.33 -1.03 -11.32
C ILE A 85 0.19 -0.86 -9.90
N PHE A 86 -0.73 -0.69 -8.95
CA PHE A 86 -0.45 -0.54 -7.53
C PHE A 86 -0.95 -1.77 -6.78
N ALA A 87 -0.03 -2.69 -6.45
CA ALA A 87 -0.36 -3.98 -5.88
C ALA A 87 -0.03 -4.03 -4.37
N ILE A 88 -1.04 -4.28 -3.53
CA ILE A 88 -0.92 -4.31 -2.07
C ILE A 88 -1.10 -5.73 -1.56
N SER A 89 -0.03 -6.30 -1.00
CA SER A 89 -0.04 -7.64 -0.39
C SER A 89 1.02 -7.74 0.70
N GLY A 90 0.62 -7.83 1.96
CA GLY A 90 1.56 -7.94 3.08
C GLY A 90 2.48 -9.14 2.98
N THR A 91 2.02 -10.29 2.50
CA THR A 91 2.85 -11.48 2.27
C THR A 91 3.62 -11.43 0.94
N GLY A 92 3.09 -10.66 -0.03
CA GLY A 92 3.59 -10.64 -1.40
C GLY A 92 3.38 -11.95 -2.17
N GLU A 93 2.63 -12.91 -1.59
CA GLU A 93 2.33 -14.22 -2.19
C GLU A 93 0.83 -14.39 -2.51
N THR A 94 0.01 -13.36 -2.26
CA THR A 94 -1.43 -13.41 -2.55
C THR A 94 -1.64 -13.55 -4.05
N ASP A 95 -2.36 -14.58 -4.45
CA ASP A 95 -2.54 -15.01 -5.83
C ASP A 95 -3.01 -13.89 -6.77
N TYR A 96 -4.04 -13.14 -6.34
CA TYR A 96 -4.67 -12.15 -7.20
C TYR A 96 -3.77 -10.94 -7.51
N PRO A 97 -3.13 -10.26 -6.53
CA PRO A 97 -2.11 -9.24 -6.81
C PRO A 97 -0.94 -9.74 -7.64
N VAL A 98 -0.45 -10.98 -7.37
CA VAL A 98 0.65 -11.58 -8.13
C VAL A 98 0.24 -11.83 -9.58
N LYS A 99 -0.96 -12.38 -9.82
CA LYS A 99 -1.49 -12.61 -11.18
C LYS A 99 -1.63 -11.29 -11.95
N PHE A 100 -2.14 -10.25 -11.30
CA PHE A 100 -2.31 -8.95 -11.96
C PHE A 100 -0.97 -8.24 -12.20
N ALA A 101 0.00 -8.37 -11.31
CA ALA A 101 1.38 -7.91 -11.57
C ALA A 101 1.99 -8.59 -12.81
N ARG A 102 1.73 -9.89 -13.04
CA ARG A 102 2.13 -10.59 -14.27
C ARG A 102 1.44 -10.02 -15.53
N VAL A 103 0.20 -9.54 -15.42
CA VAL A 103 -0.45 -8.81 -16.52
C VAL A 103 0.35 -7.56 -16.83
N GLY A 104 0.72 -6.77 -15.82
CA GLY A 104 1.55 -5.58 -16.00
C GLY A 104 2.85 -5.87 -16.75
N LYS A 105 3.54 -6.94 -16.41
CA LYS A 105 4.76 -7.36 -17.14
C LYS A 105 4.51 -7.68 -18.61
N LYS A 106 3.36 -8.28 -18.94
CA LYS A 106 2.98 -8.60 -20.32
C LYS A 106 2.59 -7.35 -21.13
N THR A 107 2.05 -6.34 -20.48
CA THR A 107 1.59 -5.09 -21.10
C THR A 107 2.61 -3.95 -21.01
N ASN A 108 3.82 -4.23 -20.47
CA ASN A 108 4.86 -3.24 -20.15
C ASN A 108 4.38 -2.12 -19.21
N THR A 109 3.34 -2.39 -18.42
CA THR A 109 2.82 -1.47 -17.40
C THR A 109 3.73 -1.54 -16.17
N LYS A 110 4.11 -0.39 -15.63
CA LYS A 110 4.89 -0.33 -14.39
C LYS A 110 4.10 -0.89 -13.20
N VAL A 111 4.79 -1.63 -12.33
CA VAL A 111 4.21 -2.26 -11.17
C VAL A 111 4.87 -1.74 -9.91
N VAL A 112 4.09 -1.13 -9.02
CA VAL A 112 4.49 -0.80 -7.65
C VAL A 112 3.93 -1.86 -6.72
N ALA A 113 4.79 -2.45 -5.89
CA ALA A 113 4.39 -3.39 -4.85
C ALA A 113 4.51 -2.76 -3.46
N ILE A 114 3.43 -2.81 -2.68
CA ILE A 114 3.45 -2.54 -1.24
C ILE A 114 3.41 -3.88 -0.51
N THR A 115 4.47 -4.22 0.20
CA THR A 115 4.60 -5.54 0.84
C THR A 115 5.50 -5.50 2.08
N SER A 116 5.31 -6.44 3.03
CA SER A 116 6.26 -6.66 4.12
C SER A 116 7.44 -7.55 3.71
N LYS A 117 7.36 -8.21 2.54
CA LYS A 117 8.35 -9.18 2.07
C LYS A 117 8.88 -8.79 0.68
N PRO A 118 9.90 -7.92 0.60
CA PRO A 118 10.45 -7.44 -0.68
C PRO A 118 10.92 -8.57 -1.61
N ASN A 119 11.40 -9.68 -1.04
CA ASN A 119 11.89 -10.85 -1.79
C ASN A 119 10.79 -11.83 -2.21
N SER A 120 9.51 -11.50 -1.95
CA SER A 120 8.35 -12.30 -2.35
C SER A 120 8.16 -12.37 -3.87
N THR A 121 7.23 -13.21 -4.32
CA THR A 121 6.85 -13.31 -5.73
C THR A 121 6.39 -11.96 -6.29
N LEU A 122 5.55 -11.21 -5.55
CA LEU A 122 5.11 -9.88 -5.95
C LEU A 122 6.27 -8.89 -6.00
N GLY A 123 7.15 -8.90 -4.98
CA GLY A 123 8.31 -8.01 -4.94
C GLY A 123 9.28 -8.21 -6.11
N LYS A 124 9.48 -9.46 -6.54
CA LYS A 124 10.32 -9.79 -7.71
C LYS A 124 9.69 -9.39 -9.04
N LEU A 125 8.37 -9.27 -9.11
CA LEU A 125 7.65 -8.83 -10.30
C LEU A 125 7.56 -7.31 -10.41
N ALA A 126 7.67 -6.59 -9.29
CA ALA A 126 7.52 -5.15 -9.23
C ALA A 126 8.72 -4.41 -9.84
N ASP A 127 8.44 -3.26 -10.44
CA ASP A 127 9.46 -2.30 -10.87
C ASP A 127 9.91 -1.46 -9.66
N LEU A 128 8.98 -1.14 -8.75
CA LEU A 128 9.27 -0.47 -7.48
C LEU A 128 8.65 -1.24 -6.32
N VAL A 129 9.43 -1.48 -5.27
CA VAL A 129 8.93 -2.10 -4.03
C VAL A 129 9.00 -1.09 -2.89
N ILE A 130 7.86 -0.82 -2.27
CA ILE A 130 7.77 -0.10 -0.99
C ILE A 130 7.59 -1.15 0.10
N SER A 131 8.60 -1.27 0.94
CA SER A 131 8.58 -2.23 2.05
C SER A 131 7.93 -1.60 3.27
N ILE A 132 6.79 -2.16 3.69
CA ILE A 132 6.06 -1.76 4.90
C ILE A 132 6.07 -2.94 5.87
N PRO A 133 6.86 -2.92 6.95
CA PRO A 133 6.85 -3.96 7.97
C PRO A 133 5.49 -4.10 8.64
N GLY A 134 5.20 -5.27 9.20
CA GLY A 134 3.95 -5.50 9.93
C GLY A 134 3.50 -6.96 9.96
N ARG A 135 4.04 -7.80 9.07
CA ARG A 135 3.77 -9.24 9.08
C ARG A 135 5.00 -10.07 9.47
N GLU A 136 5.94 -9.48 10.17
CA GLU A 136 7.10 -10.21 10.69
C GLU A 136 6.77 -10.89 12.02
N GLU A 137 7.34 -12.09 12.20
CA GLU A 137 7.29 -12.79 13.49
C GLU A 137 8.32 -12.16 14.43
N ASN A 138 7.91 -11.14 15.17
CA ASN A 138 8.70 -10.57 16.26
C ASN A 138 8.01 -10.81 17.61
N GLN A 139 8.74 -10.57 18.68
CA GLN A 139 8.27 -10.78 20.05
C GLN A 139 7.00 -9.95 20.37
N GLN A 140 6.87 -8.77 19.76
CA GLN A 140 5.74 -7.87 19.93
C GLN A 140 4.47 -8.39 19.24
N SER A 141 4.60 -9.01 18.06
CA SER A 141 3.50 -9.64 17.35
C SER A 141 2.99 -10.90 18.06
N ARG A 142 3.87 -11.70 18.68
CA ARG A 142 3.50 -12.89 19.49
C ARG A 142 2.72 -12.48 20.73
N LYS A 143 3.21 -11.48 21.47
CA LYS A 143 2.53 -10.96 22.67
C LYS A 143 1.14 -10.40 22.34
N LEU A 144 0.98 -9.82 21.18
CA LEU A 144 -0.30 -9.30 20.70
C LEU A 144 -1.28 -10.43 20.31
N GLU A 145 -0.78 -11.52 19.76
CA GLU A 145 -1.58 -12.73 19.45
C GLU A 145 -2.08 -13.41 20.71
N GLU A 146 -1.25 -13.52 21.74
CA GLU A 146 -1.62 -14.07 23.05
C GLU A 146 -2.74 -13.26 23.73
N LEU A 147 -2.71 -11.92 23.55
CA LEU A 147 -3.72 -11.02 24.15
C LEU A 147 -5.07 -11.07 23.44
N THR A 148 -5.15 -11.51 22.20
CA THR A 148 -6.35 -11.33 21.39
C THR A 148 -7.14 -12.59 21.12
N ALA A 149 -6.61 -13.78 21.44
CA ALA A 149 -7.24 -15.09 21.15
C ALA A 149 -7.86 -15.21 19.72
N TYR A 150 -7.47 -14.32 18.80
CA TYR A 150 -7.87 -14.37 17.40
C TYR A 150 -7.06 -15.48 16.73
N GLY A 151 -7.70 -16.59 16.37
CA GLY A 151 -7.08 -17.72 15.69
C GLY A 151 -6.39 -17.34 14.36
N GLU A 152 -5.70 -18.28 13.75
CA GLU A 152 -4.76 -18.15 12.63
C GLU A 152 -5.20 -17.30 11.42
N HIS A 153 -6.45 -16.90 11.30
CA HIS A 153 -7.02 -16.26 10.11
C HIS A 153 -7.27 -14.74 10.20
N GLY A 154 -7.00 -14.11 11.33
CA GLY A 154 -7.36 -12.69 11.50
C GLY A 154 -6.37 -11.85 12.31
N THR A 155 -5.12 -12.20 12.30
CA THR A 155 -4.10 -11.71 13.22
C THR A 155 -3.93 -10.19 13.20
N LEU A 156 -3.69 -9.64 14.39
CA LEU A 156 -3.19 -8.27 14.60
C LEU A 156 -1.94 -7.96 13.76
N LYS A 157 -1.13 -8.97 13.41
CA LYS A 157 0.00 -8.83 12.48
C LYS A 157 -0.41 -8.26 11.12
N GLY A 158 -1.54 -8.79 10.57
CA GLY A 158 -2.12 -8.21 9.35
C GLY A 158 -2.55 -6.77 9.56
N MET A 159 -3.15 -6.46 10.72
CA MET A 159 -3.64 -5.13 11.00
C MET A 159 -2.51 -4.09 11.10
N LEU A 160 -1.34 -4.44 11.65
CA LEU A 160 -0.18 -3.54 11.70
C LEU A 160 0.32 -3.16 10.30
N PHE A 161 0.38 -4.12 9.38
CA PHE A 161 0.72 -3.84 7.97
C PHE A 161 -0.30 -2.92 7.32
N GLU A 162 -1.59 -3.23 7.44
CA GLU A 162 -2.65 -2.44 6.83
C GLU A 162 -2.72 -1.02 7.41
N MET A 163 -2.56 -0.85 8.73
CA MET A 163 -2.56 0.48 9.37
C MET A 163 -1.35 1.32 8.93
N ALA A 164 -0.15 0.73 8.89
CA ALA A 164 1.04 1.42 8.42
C ALA A 164 0.95 1.75 6.92
N THR A 165 0.41 0.82 6.10
CA THR A 165 0.17 1.07 4.68
C THR A 165 -0.82 2.20 4.47
N LEU A 166 -1.93 2.23 5.22
CA LEU A 166 -2.92 3.29 5.15
C LEU A 166 -2.32 4.65 5.52
N ALA A 167 -1.55 4.71 6.61
CA ALA A 167 -0.88 5.95 7.04
C ALA A 167 0.11 6.44 5.97
N PHE A 168 0.94 5.54 5.41
CA PHE A 168 1.88 5.83 4.35
C PHE A 168 1.19 6.37 3.09
N LEU A 169 0.13 5.69 2.61
CA LEU A 169 -0.59 6.10 1.41
C LEU A 169 -1.31 7.44 1.57
N ASN A 170 -1.85 7.74 2.76
CA ASN A 170 -2.39 9.08 3.04
C ASN A 170 -1.30 10.16 3.00
N ALA A 171 -0.09 9.88 3.49
CA ALA A 171 1.04 10.79 3.39
C ALA A 171 1.48 10.99 1.93
N VAL A 172 1.48 9.94 1.09
CA VAL A 172 1.72 10.03 -0.36
C VAL A 172 0.70 10.92 -1.05
N VAL A 173 -0.60 10.76 -0.74
CA VAL A 173 -1.67 11.62 -1.29
C VAL A 173 -1.46 13.09 -0.92
N ALA A 174 -1.11 13.37 0.34
CA ALA A 174 -0.83 14.73 0.79
C ALA A 174 0.40 15.35 0.08
N ALA A 175 1.43 14.55 -0.16
CA ALA A 175 2.62 14.97 -0.92
C ALA A 175 2.27 15.28 -2.38
N LEU A 176 1.49 14.41 -3.06
CA LEU A 176 1.01 14.64 -4.43
C LEU A 176 0.17 15.92 -4.54
N ALA A 177 -0.75 16.15 -3.60
CA ALA A 177 -1.56 17.37 -3.56
C ALA A 177 -0.69 18.63 -3.46
N ARG A 178 0.37 18.58 -2.65
CA ARG A 178 1.33 19.68 -2.51
C ARG A 178 2.14 19.93 -3.78
N ILE A 179 2.60 18.87 -4.44
CA ILE A 179 3.35 18.97 -5.71
C ILE A 179 2.48 19.66 -6.76
N ARG A 180 1.24 19.19 -6.98
CA ARG A 180 0.30 19.78 -7.96
C ARG A 180 0.06 21.27 -7.70
N LYS A 181 -0.19 21.63 -6.44
CA LYS A 181 -0.42 23.05 -6.09
C LYS A 181 0.77 23.95 -6.38
N ASN A 182 1.98 23.43 -6.27
CA ASN A 182 3.20 24.18 -6.59
C ASN A 182 3.36 24.36 -8.10
N THR A 183 3.12 23.31 -8.89
CA THR A 183 3.16 23.36 -10.36
C THR A 183 2.13 24.34 -10.94
N GLU A 184 0.91 24.36 -10.41
CA GLU A 184 -0.13 25.34 -10.81
C GLU A 184 0.26 26.81 -10.53
N LYS A 185 0.97 27.06 -9.42
CA LYS A 185 1.45 28.40 -9.08
C LYS A 185 2.60 28.87 -9.97
N GLU A 186 3.45 27.95 -10.43
CA GLU A 186 4.58 28.24 -11.34
C GLU A 186 4.09 28.46 -12.77
N GLY A 187 3.07 27.71 -13.22
CA GLY A 187 2.47 27.85 -14.55
C GLY A 187 1.59 29.10 -14.73
N ASN A 188 1.21 29.76 -13.62
CA ASN A 188 0.44 31.02 -13.62
C ASN A 188 1.30 32.28 -13.45
N ARG A 189 2.62 32.16 -13.52
CA ARG A 189 3.58 33.28 -13.53
C ARG A 189 4.21 33.44 -14.92
#